data_2afde2e73b39aaf2e61083d98e70727a
#
_entry.id   2afde2e73b39aaf2e61083d98e70727a
#
_cell.length_a   1.000
_cell.length_b   1.000
_cell.length_c   1.000
_cell.angle_alpha   90.00
_cell.angle_beta   90.00
_cell.angle_gamma   90.00
#
_symmetry.space_group_name_H-M   'P 1'
#
loop_
_entity.id
_entity.type
_entity.pdbx_description
1 polymer ?
#
loop_
_entity_poly.entity_id
_entity_poly.type
_entity_poly.pdbx_seq_one_letter_code
_entity_poly.pdbx_strand_id
1 'polypeptide(L)'
;GRYAIKWVKAFAVRIMTKASYDSAAMSFITQIINYALLVGLVLICLNQIGIPTTSFIAAFGAFGLGIGLALQNNLSNLASGLLILIFKPFRAGHVIQVGDVVGSVKSIQFMYTVITTKDQKNVYIPNSLLTSQAVTNIVYTTERVIPFTFDIGYNNDHHEAIKILKNIFAADKRVLNPKNMEIGISEFGDNSVRIAAYARVKSNDFLDVQYSIMSDVKDAFDKYGIDIPYPQRVVYIQNVDTSTGEIKGTKKKATATNVALDDSLES
;
A
#
# COMPACT_ATOMS: atom_id res chain seq x y z
N GLY A 1 26.44 21.32 -42.90
CA GLY A 1 26.06 21.43 -41.46
C GLY A 1 24.69 22.08 -41.25
N ARG A 2 24.47 23.33 -41.74
CA ARG A 2 23.23 24.08 -41.49
C ARG A 2 21.97 23.40 -42.07
N TYR A 3 22.06 22.70 -43.18
CA TYR A 3 20.95 21.93 -43.77
C TYR A 3 20.59 20.70 -42.92
N ALA A 4 21.59 20.00 -42.36
CA ALA A 4 21.37 18.88 -41.47
C ALA A 4 20.65 19.33 -40.18
N ILE A 5 21.05 20.48 -39.60
CA ILE A 5 20.42 21.05 -38.40
C ILE A 5 18.93 21.39 -38.70
N LYS A 6 18.64 22.01 -39.85
CA LYS A 6 17.25 22.31 -40.26
C LYS A 6 16.44 21.03 -40.40
N TRP A 7 17.00 19.97 -40.96
CA TRP A 7 16.33 18.70 -41.19
C TRP A 7 15.99 17.99 -39.86
N VAL A 8 16.98 17.90 -38.94
CA VAL A 8 16.77 17.33 -37.62
C VAL A 8 15.73 18.11 -36.83
N LYS A 9 15.78 19.46 -36.88
CA LYS A 9 14.78 20.33 -36.26
C LYS A 9 13.38 20.12 -36.82
N ALA A 10 13.23 20.07 -38.13
CA ALA A 10 11.93 19.84 -38.80
C ALA A 10 11.36 18.46 -38.45
N PHE A 11 12.22 17.43 -38.37
CA PHE A 11 11.83 16.08 -37.95
C PHE A 11 11.38 16.04 -36.49
N ALA A 12 12.13 16.66 -35.57
CA ALA A 12 11.76 16.75 -34.16
C ALA A 12 10.40 17.47 -33.98
N VAL A 13 10.23 18.61 -34.61
CA VAL A 13 8.96 19.37 -34.56
C VAL A 13 7.80 18.54 -35.11
N ARG A 14 8.02 17.80 -36.23
CA ARG A 14 6.97 16.98 -36.86
C ARG A 14 6.50 15.84 -35.94
N ILE A 15 7.40 15.22 -35.16
CA ILE A 15 7.04 14.20 -34.18
C ILE A 15 6.25 14.82 -33.03
N MET A 16 6.73 15.96 -32.53
CA MET A 16 6.14 16.64 -31.37
C MET A 16 4.74 17.22 -31.67
N THR A 17 4.52 17.78 -32.86
CA THR A 17 3.19 18.26 -33.27
C THR A 17 2.17 17.12 -33.39
N LYS A 18 2.60 15.93 -33.83
CA LYS A 18 1.73 14.75 -33.89
C LYS A 18 1.31 14.23 -32.52
N ALA A 19 2.09 14.53 -31.47
CA ALA A 19 1.85 14.07 -30.10
C ALA A 19 1.12 15.09 -29.21
N SER A 20 0.58 16.20 -29.80
CA SER A 20 -0.18 17.25 -29.10
C SER A 20 0.52 17.86 -27.88
N TYR A 21 1.84 18.02 -27.92
CA TYR A 21 2.59 18.69 -26.85
C TYR A 21 2.27 20.20 -26.80
N ASP A 22 2.38 20.78 -25.61
CA ASP A 22 2.26 22.23 -25.43
C ASP A 22 3.30 22.99 -26.28
N SER A 23 2.89 24.10 -26.87
CA SER A 23 3.73 24.95 -27.70
C SER A 23 4.98 25.45 -26.97
N ALA A 24 4.88 25.73 -25.66
CA ALA A 24 6.01 26.12 -24.82
C ALA A 24 7.05 25.01 -24.68
N ALA A 25 6.59 23.76 -24.41
CA ALA A 25 7.46 22.60 -24.31
C ALA A 25 8.17 22.28 -25.63
N MET A 26 7.44 22.37 -26.75
CA MET A 26 8.01 22.20 -28.09
C MET A 26 9.10 23.25 -28.41
N SER A 27 8.85 24.51 -28.07
CA SER A 27 9.84 25.59 -28.27
C SER A 27 11.10 25.33 -27.45
N PHE A 28 10.94 24.99 -26.19
CA PHE A 28 12.07 24.73 -25.26
C PHE A 28 12.95 23.56 -25.73
N ILE A 29 12.36 22.42 -26.04
CA ILE A 29 13.12 21.24 -26.52
C ILE A 29 13.82 21.54 -27.87
N THR A 30 13.12 22.23 -28.76
CA THR A 30 13.67 22.59 -30.07
C THR A 30 14.87 23.53 -29.92
N GLN A 31 14.84 24.48 -28.96
CA GLN A 31 15.98 25.36 -28.67
C GLN A 31 17.17 24.59 -28.12
N ILE A 32 16.95 23.67 -27.17
CA ILE A 32 18.03 22.82 -26.61
C ILE A 32 18.71 22.04 -27.76
N ILE A 33 17.93 21.36 -28.60
CA ILE A 33 18.45 20.61 -29.75
C ILE A 33 19.24 21.53 -30.68
N ASN A 34 18.72 22.72 -30.98
CA ASN A 34 19.37 23.67 -31.86
C ASN A 34 20.73 24.15 -31.32
N TYR A 35 20.80 24.51 -30.02
CA TYR A 35 22.06 24.94 -29.41
C TYR A 35 23.07 23.80 -29.32
N ALA A 36 22.64 22.57 -28.96
CA ALA A 36 23.53 21.41 -28.94
C ALA A 36 24.13 21.10 -30.30
N LEU A 37 23.32 21.14 -31.37
CA LEU A 37 23.77 20.95 -32.75
C LEU A 37 24.68 22.11 -33.26
N LEU A 38 24.40 23.33 -32.82
CA LEU A 38 25.22 24.50 -33.16
C LEU A 38 26.62 24.39 -32.53
N VAL A 39 26.69 24.03 -31.25
CA VAL A 39 27.95 23.78 -30.53
C VAL A 39 28.76 22.67 -31.24
N GLY A 40 28.12 21.55 -31.56
CA GLY A 40 28.76 20.48 -32.33
C GLY A 40 29.31 20.94 -33.66
N LEU A 41 28.51 21.75 -34.44
CA LEU A 41 28.96 22.31 -35.72
C LEU A 41 30.18 23.22 -35.55
N VAL A 42 30.14 24.11 -34.54
CA VAL A 42 31.27 25.02 -34.25
C VAL A 42 32.56 24.23 -33.94
N LEU A 43 32.47 23.19 -33.12
CA LEU A 43 33.63 22.34 -32.80
C LEU A 43 34.18 21.63 -34.03
N ILE A 44 33.33 21.15 -34.93
CA ILE A 44 33.75 20.54 -36.19
C ILE A 44 34.47 21.56 -37.05
N CYS A 45 33.94 22.78 -37.17
CA CYS A 45 34.57 23.85 -37.95
C CYS A 45 35.95 24.26 -37.37
N LEU A 46 36.06 24.39 -36.05
CA LEU A 46 37.33 24.71 -35.38
C LEU A 46 38.39 23.63 -35.63
N ASN A 47 38.00 22.37 -35.54
CA ASN A 47 38.88 21.24 -35.82
C ASN A 47 39.40 21.26 -37.26
N GLN A 48 38.54 21.64 -38.23
CA GLN A 48 38.87 21.68 -39.67
C GLN A 48 39.89 22.77 -40.02
N ILE A 49 39.91 23.85 -39.23
CA ILE A 49 40.91 24.96 -39.42
C ILE A 49 42.16 24.77 -38.56
N GLY A 50 42.31 23.58 -37.94
CA GLY A 50 43.53 23.21 -37.18
C GLY A 50 43.56 23.67 -35.72
N ILE A 51 42.42 24.19 -35.17
CA ILE A 51 42.36 24.57 -33.78
C ILE A 51 42.04 23.31 -32.95
N PRO A 52 42.90 22.95 -31.94
CA PRO A 52 42.67 21.76 -31.11
C PRO A 52 41.37 21.91 -30.29
N THR A 53 40.40 21.02 -30.54
CA THR A 53 39.11 21.04 -29.86
C THR A 53 39.01 20.12 -28.66
N THR A 54 40.06 19.38 -28.32
CA THR A 54 40.12 18.37 -27.25
C THR A 54 39.66 18.93 -25.90
N SER A 55 40.17 20.12 -25.51
CA SER A 55 39.81 20.76 -24.24
C SER A 55 38.35 21.18 -24.18
N PHE A 56 37.78 21.63 -25.29
CA PHE A 56 36.38 21.97 -25.37
C PHE A 56 35.49 20.72 -25.27
N ILE A 57 35.88 19.63 -25.95
CA ILE A 57 35.18 18.34 -25.87
C ILE A 57 35.22 17.80 -24.44
N ALA A 58 36.37 17.88 -23.77
CA ALA A 58 36.49 17.47 -22.37
C ALA A 58 35.61 18.32 -21.44
N ALA A 59 35.58 19.64 -21.61
CA ALA A 59 34.74 20.55 -20.84
C ALA A 59 33.23 20.26 -21.07
N PHE A 60 32.81 20.10 -22.33
CA PHE A 60 31.39 19.73 -22.64
C PHE A 60 31.06 18.33 -22.16
N GLY A 61 32.01 17.39 -22.15
CA GLY A 61 31.83 16.06 -21.56
C GLY A 61 31.59 16.12 -20.06
N ALA A 62 32.37 16.90 -19.32
CA ALA A 62 32.20 17.13 -17.89
C ALA A 62 30.86 17.83 -17.59
N PHE A 63 30.48 18.83 -18.37
CA PHE A 63 29.16 19.50 -18.26
C PHE A 63 28.01 18.54 -18.56
N GLY A 64 28.15 17.72 -19.60
CA GLY A 64 27.16 16.68 -19.94
C GLY A 64 26.98 15.63 -18.84
N LEU A 65 28.08 15.22 -18.19
CA LEU A 65 28.03 14.35 -17.04
C LEU A 65 27.29 15.00 -15.88
N GLY A 66 27.56 16.27 -15.58
CA GLY A 66 26.82 17.03 -14.56
C GLY A 66 25.32 17.07 -14.81
N ILE A 67 24.90 17.36 -16.05
CA ILE A 67 23.50 17.31 -16.45
C ILE A 67 22.93 15.89 -16.32
N GLY A 68 23.67 14.87 -16.76
CA GLY A 68 23.25 13.47 -16.64
C GLY A 68 23.00 13.06 -15.20
N LEU A 69 23.87 13.45 -14.28
CA LEU A 69 23.67 13.21 -12.84
C LEU A 69 22.46 13.97 -12.28
N ALA A 70 22.26 15.22 -12.71
CA ALA A 70 21.09 16.01 -12.30
C ALA A 70 19.76 15.40 -12.79
N LEU A 71 19.75 14.75 -13.96
CA LEU A 71 18.59 14.12 -14.55
C LEU A 71 18.46 12.62 -14.21
N GLN A 72 19.35 12.05 -13.42
CA GLN A 72 19.41 10.62 -13.11
C GLN A 72 18.06 10.06 -12.63
N ASN A 73 17.40 10.75 -11.71
CA ASN A 73 16.11 10.31 -11.17
C ASN A 73 15.00 10.26 -12.24
N ASN A 74 14.98 11.23 -13.15
CA ASN A 74 14.00 11.26 -14.24
C ASN A 74 14.26 10.13 -15.23
N LEU A 75 15.52 9.86 -15.56
CA LEU A 75 15.89 8.75 -16.44
C LEU A 75 15.57 7.39 -15.78
N SER A 76 15.78 7.27 -14.48
CA SER A 76 15.38 6.10 -13.69
C SER A 76 13.87 5.87 -13.77
N ASN A 77 13.04 6.92 -13.63
CA ASN A 77 11.59 6.80 -13.76
C ASN A 77 11.17 6.34 -15.16
N LEU A 78 11.80 6.87 -16.20
CA LEU A 78 11.53 6.46 -17.59
C LEU A 78 11.87 4.97 -17.81
N ALA A 79 13.04 4.54 -17.38
CA ALA A 79 13.50 3.15 -17.47
C ALA A 79 12.56 2.22 -16.69
N SER A 80 12.19 2.59 -15.47
CA SER A 80 11.26 1.85 -14.63
C SER A 80 9.86 1.74 -15.25
N GLY A 81 9.35 2.83 -15.85
CA GLY A 81 8.08 2.80 -16.58
C GLY A 81 8.11 1.82 -17.74
N LEU A 82 9.20 1.78 -18.50
CA LEU A 82 9.40 0.82 -19.58
C LEU A 82 9.45 -0.62 -19.05
N LEU A 83 10.17 -0.87 -17.95
CA LEU A 83 10.25 -2.19 -17.30
C LEU A 83 8.87 -2.66 -16.85
N ILE A 84 8.07 -1.78 -16.22
CA ILE A 84 6.69 -2.12 -15.80
C ILE A 84 5.83 -2.52 -17.02
N LEU A 85 5.94 -1.80 -18.14
CA LEU A 85 5.18 -2.08 -19.36
C LEU A 85 5.61 -3.38 -20.05
N ILE A 86 6.91 -3.74 -19.99
CA ILE A 86 7.45 -4.98 -20.59
C ILE A 86 7.11 -6.19 -19.72
N PHE A 87 7.49 -6.17 -18.44
CA PHE A 87 7.35 -7.32 -17.54
C PHE A 87 5.96 -7.45 -16.92
N LYS A 88 5.18 -6.36 -16.89
CA LYS A 88 3.77 -6.33 -16.44
C LYS A 88 3.55 -6.97 -15.07
N PRO A 89 4.30 -6.61 -14.03
CA PRO A 89 4.05 -7.11 -12.68
C PRO A 89 2.63 -6.76 -12.19
N PHE A 90 2.09 -5.68 -12.71
CA PHE A 90 0.69 -5.27 -12.61
C PHE A 90 0.25 -4.57 -13.91
N ARG A 91 -1.05 -4.37 -14.10
CA ARG A 91 -1.66 -3.73 -15.26
C ARG A 91 -2.64 -2.67 -14.83
N ALA A 92 -3.02 -1.78 -15.76
CA ALA A 92 -4.17 -0.90 -15.54
C ALA A 92 -5.42 -1.73 -15.18
N GLY A 93 -6.17 -1.28 -14.17
CA GLY A 93 -7.31 -1.99 -13.59
C GLY A 93 -6.96 -2.90 -12.41
N HIS A 94 -5.70 -3.30 -12.21
CA HIS A 94 -5.32 -4.07 -11.03
C HIS A 94 -5.33 -3.18 -9.77
N VAL A 95 -5.69 -3.76 -8.64
CA VAL A 95 -5.53 -3.12 -7.33
C VAL A 95 -4.17 -3.50 -6.77
N ILE A 96 -3.36 -2.50 -6.48
CA ILE A 96 -2.03 -2.69 -5.91
C ILE A 96 -1.88 -1.94 -4.59
N GLN A 97 -0.98 -2.43 -3.76
CA GLN A 97 -0.52 -1.74 -2.56
C GLN A 97 0.97 -1.43 -2.68
N VAL A 98 1.33 -0.19 -2.40
CA VAL A 98 2.71 0.32 -2.39
C VAL A 98 2.90 1.16 -1.14
N GLY A 99 3.64 0.66 -0.17
CA GLY A 99 3.67 1.26 1.17
C GLY A 99 2.26 1.35 1.75
N ASP A 100 1.85 2.54 2.15
CA ASP A 100 0.52 2.80 2.72
C ASP A 100 -0.56 3.09 1.66
N VAL A 101 -0.19 3.20 0.39
CA VAL A 101 -1.11 3.52 -0.70
C VAL A 101 -1.72 2.25 -1.26
N VAL A 102 -3.05 2.11 -1.15
CA VAL A 102 -3.83 1.02 -1.75
C VAL A 102 -4.83 1.61 -2.74
N GLY A 103 -4.84 1.10 -3.97
CA GLY A 103 -5.81 1.56 -4.97
C GLY A 103 -5.68 0.86 -6.32
N SER A 104 -6.59 1.21 -7.22
CA SER A 104 -6.61 0.67 -8.59
C SER A 104 -5.67 1.47 -9.48
N VAL A 105 -4.85 0.77 -10.26
CA VAL A 105 -3.99 1.38 -11.27
C VAL A 105 -4.85 1.94 -12.40
N LYS A 106 -4.93 3.27 -12.48
CA LYS A 106 -5.68 3.98 -13.53
C LYS A 106 -4.92 3.98 -14.85
N SER A 107 -3.64 4.35 -14.81
CA SER A 107 -2.77 4.39 -15.98
C SER A 107 -1.30 4.33 -15.60
N ILE A 108 -0.48 3.75 -16.48
CA ILE A 108 0.97 3.72 -16.39
C ILE A 108 1.50 4.69 -17.44
N GLN A 109 2.20 5.73 -16.99
CA GLN A 109 2.78 6.76 -17.85
C GLN A 109 4.31 6.67 -17.86
N PHE A 110 5.00 7.48 -18.66
CA PHE A 110 6.45 7.41 -18.82
C PHE A 110 7.23 7.62 -17.53
N MET A 111 6.81 8.57 -16.68
CA MET A 111 7.53 8.95 -15.47
C MET A 111 6.85 8.45 -14.18
N TYR A 112 5.55 8.26 -14.22
CA TYR A 112 4.73 7.92 -13.05
C TYR A 112 3.55 7.02 -13.42
N THR A 113 3.10 6.29 -12.45
CA THR A 113 1.86 5.51 -12.50
C THR A 113 0.79 6.22 -11.69
N VAL A 114 -0.42 6.32 -12.21
CA VAL A 114 -1.57 6.92 -11.52
C VAL A 114 -2.38 5.81 -10.88
N ILE A 115 -2.59 5.92 -9.56
CA ILE A 115 -3.41 5.01 -8.77
C ILE A 115 -4.62 5.78 -8.25
N THR A 116 -5.82 5.23 -8.39
CA THR A 116 -7.04 5.76 -7.79
C THR A 116 -7.33 4.98 -6.51
N THR A 117 -7.35 5.67 -5.38
CA THR A 117 -7.64 5.09 -4.07
C THR A 117 -9.14 4.83 -3.88
N LYS A 118 -9.53 4.11 -2.82
CA LYS A 118 -10.93 3.79 -2.52
C LYS A 118 -11.79 5.04 -2.30
N ASP A 119 -11.20 6.11 -1.77
CA ASP A 119 -11.81 7.44 -1.58
C ASP A 119 -11.71 8.34 -2.83
N GLN A 120 -11.49 7.73 -4.02
CA GLN A 120 -11.48 8.39 -5.34
C GLN A 120 -10.39 9.45 -5.54
N LYS A 121 -9.31 9.43 -4.76
CA LYS A 121 -8.15 10.29 -4.98
C LYS A 121 -7.20 9.68 -6.02
N ASN A 122 -6.63 10.52 -6.89
CA ASN A 122 -5.57 10.10 -7.79
C ASN A 122 -4.21 10.35 -7.11
N VAL A 123 -3.46 9.28 -6.89
CA VAL A 123 -2.09 9.32 -6.37
C VAL A 123 -1.12 9.08 -7.52
N TYR A 124 -0.17 9.98 -7.70
CA TYR A 124 0.87 9.91 -8.73
C TYR A 124 2.14 9.33 -8.11
N ILE A 125 2.49 8.11 -8.46
CA ILE A 125 3.66 7.42 -7.91
C ILE A 125 4.75 7.36 -8.98
N PRO A 126 5.96 7.89 -8.72
CA PRO A 126 7.10 7.75 -9.63
C PRO A 126 7.39 6.29 -9.95
N ASN A 127 7.62 5.96 -11.22
CA ASN A 127 7.80 4.57 -11.64
C ASN A 127 9.04 3.92 -10.99
N SER A 128 10.09 4.69 -10.71
CA SER A 128 11.28 4.19 -10.02
C SER A 128 10.97 3.68 -8.64
N LEU A 129 10.01 4.28 -7.92
CA LEU A 129 9.57 3.83 -6.63
C LEU A 129 8.88 2.46 -6.71
N LEU A 130 8.06 2.24 -7.75
CA LEU A 130 7.35 0.98 -8.00
C LEU A 130 8.27 -0.17 -8.38
N THR A 131 9.47 0.11 -8.88
CA THR A 131 10.46 -0.90 -9.22
C THR A 131 11.50 -1.15 -8.12
N SER A 132 11.64 -0.21 -7.17
CA SER A 132 12.61 -0.30 -6.07
C SER A 132 12.00 -0.79 -4.75
N GLN A 133 10.67 -0.77 -4.62
CA GLN A 133 9.95 -1.25 -3.43
C GLN A 133 9.12 -2.50 -3.72
N ALA A 134 8.72 -3.19 -2.66
CA ALA A 134 7.76 -4.28 -2.77
C ALA A 134 6.37 -3.73 -3.19
N VAL A 135 5.82 -4.28 -4.26
CA VAL A 135 4.47 -3.99 -4.73
C VAL A 135 3.62 -5.24 -4.54
N THR A 136 2.56 -5.13 -3.74
CA THR A 136 1.58 -6.19 -3.57
C THR A 136 0.46 -6.03 -4.59
N ASN A 137 0.31 -7.00 -5.50
CA ASN A 137 -0.79 -7.04 -6.45
C ASN A 137 -1.95 -7.82 -5.84
N ILE A 138 -3.04 -7.10 -5.46
CA ILE A 138 -4.14 -7.66 -4.68
C ILE A 138 -5.13 -8.46 -5.54
N VAL A 139 -5.23 -8.16 -6.84
CA VAL A 139 -6.25 -8.73 -7.76
C VAL A 139 -5.69 -9.77 -8.72
N TYR A 140 -4.40 -10.10 -8.65
CA TYR A 140 -3.79 -11.06 -9.56
C TYR A 140 -4.29 -12.51 -9.35
N THR A 141 -4.82 -12.82 -8.16
CA THR A 141 -5.33 -14.16 -7.81
C THR A 141 -6.84 -14.19 -7.87
N THR A 142 -7.40 -15.27 -8.45
CA THR A 142 -8.86 -15.51 -8.49
C THR A 142 -9.44 -15.80 -7.11
N GLU A 143 -8.60 -16.27 -6.18
CA GLU A 143 -8.96 -16.62 -4.80
C GLU A 143 -8.06 -15.86 -3.81
N ARG A 144 -8.64 -15.47 -2.68
CA ARG A 144 -7.95 -14.81 -1.57
C ARG A 144 -8.29 -15.48 -0.25
N VAL A 145 -7.40 -15.34 0.72
CA VAL A 145 -7.64 -15.77 2.10
C VAL A 145 -7.99 -14.56 2.94
N ILE A 146 -9.12 -14.65 3.67
CA ILE A 146 -9.51 -13.64 4.67
C ILE A 146 -9.01 -14.14 6.02
N PRO A 147 -8.08 -13.43 6.68
CA PRO A 147 -7.72 -13.70 8.06
C PRO A 147 -8.78 -13.11 8.98
N PHE A 148 -9.45 -13.96 9.76
CA PHE A 148 -10.35 -13.56 10.83
C PHE A 148 -9.69 -13.76 12.17
N THR A 149 -9.99 -12.87 13.11
CA THR A 149 -9.57 -12.96 14.50
C THR A 149 -10.77 -12.69 15.40
N PHE A 150 -11.04 -13.61 16.32
CA PHE A 150 -12.15 -13.53 17.25
C PHE A 150 -11.61 -13.66 18.69
N ASP A 151 -11.94 -12.70 19.53
CA ASP A 151 -11.54 -12.68 20.93
C ASP A 151 -12.71 -13.19 21.79
N ILE A 152 -12.46 -14.21 22.64
CA ILE A 152 -13.43 -14.75 23.59
C ILE A 152 -12.91 -14.65 25.01
N GLY A 153 -13.79 -14.54 26.00
CA GLY A 153 -13.41 -14.52 27.40
C GLY A 153 -12.75 -15.84 27.87
N TYR A 154 -11.82 -15.76 28.81
CA TYR A 154 -11.14 -16.94 29.39
C TYR A 154 -12.08 -17.97 30.05
N ASN A 155 -13.27 -17.53 30.42
CA ASN A 155 -14.29 -18.40 31.03
C ASN A 155 -15.15 -19.15 30.00
N ASN A 156 -15.02 -18.84 28.72
CA ASN A 156 -15.80 -19.49 27.67
C ASN A 156 -15.11 -20.78 27.19
N ASP A 157 -15.90 -21.75 26.76
CA ASP A 157 -15.38 -22.95 26.11
C ASP A 157 -14.94 -22.66 24.68
N HIS A 158 -13.64 -22.65 24.45
CA HIS A 158 -13.06 -22.43 23.14
C HIS A 158 -13.39 -23.53 22.12
N HIS A 159 -13.67 -24.76 22.58
CA HIS A 159 -14.09 -25.85 21.69
C HIS A 159 -15.47 -25.60 21.14
N GLU A 160 -16.40 -25.08 21.95
CA GLU A 160 -17.73 -24.68 21.53
C GLU A 160 -17.67 -23.49 20.57
N ALA A 161 -16.86 -22.47 20.89
CA ALA A 161 -16.63 -21.32 20.00
C ALA A 161 -16.10 -21.76 18.62
N ILE A 162 -15.08 -22.63 18.59
CA ILE A 162 -14.53 -23.16 17.33
C ILE A 162 -15.58 -23.94 16.54
N LYS A 163 -16.43 -24.72 17.22
CA LYS A 163 -17.51 -25.47 16.58
C LYS A 163 -18.54 -24.54 15.93
N ILE A 164 -18.92 -23.48 16.63
CA ILE A 164 -19.86 -22.45 16.10
C ILE A 164 -19.23 -21.78 14.87
N LEU A 165 -17.99 -21.34 14.96
CA LEU A 165 -17.26 -20.74 13.86
C LEU A 165 -17.23 -21.68 12.64
N LYS A 166 -16.87 -22.96 12.82
CA LYS A 166 -16.88 -23.96 11.74
C LYS A 166 -18.25 -24.08 11.06
N ASN A 167 -19.33 -24.05 11.83
CA ASN A 167 -20.69 -24.12 11.29
C ASN A 167 -21.04 -22.86 10.47
N ILE A 168 -20.67 -21.66 10.94
CA ILE A 168 -20.90 -20.41 10.24
C ILE A 168 -20.17 -20.40 8.89
N PHE A 169 -18.88 -20.72 8.90
CA PHE A 169 -18.08 -20.78 7.68
C PHE A 169 -18.57 -21.84 6.71
N ALA A 170 -19.07 -22.98 7.20
CA ALA A 170 -19.63 -24.04 6.36
C ALA A 170 -20.99 -23.67 5.76
N ALA A 171 -21.75 -22.79 6.40
CA ALA A 171 -23.04 -22.33 5.92
C ALA A 171 -22.92 -21.30 4.77
N ASP A 172 -21.83 -20.52 4.71
CA ASP A 172 -21.62 -19.55 3.65
C ASP A 172 -21.04 -20.23 2.40
N LYS A 173 -21.84 -20.31 1.34
CA LYS A 173 -21.47 -20.95 0.07
C LYS A 173 -20.33 -20.26 -0.68
N ARG A 174 -19.98 -19.04 -0.30
CA ARG A 174 -18.86 -18.25 -0.87
C ARG A 174 -17.52 -18.65 -0.28
N VAL A 175 -17.53 -19.33 0.89
CA VAL A 175 -16.31 -19.88 1.50
C VAL A 175 -15.93 -21.17 0.79
N LEU A 176 -14.71 -21.19 0.25
CA LEU A 176 -14.18 -22.32 -0.49
C LEU A 176 -13.54 -23.34 0.46
N ASN A 177 -13.86 -24.62 0.28
CA ASN A 177 -13.31 -25.74 1.07
C ASN A 177 -13.42 -25.55 2.60
N PRO A 178 -14.60 -25.24 3.16
CA PRO A 178 -14.74 -24.94 4.60
C PRO A 178 -14.34 -26.10 5.51
N LYS A 179 -14.36 -27.36 5.01
CA LYS A 179 -13.94 -28.54 5.79
C LYS A 179 -12.43 -28.57 6.09
N ASN A 180 -11.62 -27.97 5.23
CA ASN A 180 -10.15 -27.93 5.36
C ASN A 180 -9.66 -26.56 5.83
N MET A 181 -10.53 -25.77 6.45
CA MET A 181 -10.19 -24.45 6.92
C MET A 181 -9.42 -24.54 8.24
N GLU A 182 -8.37 -23.74 8.36
CA GLU A 182 -7.59 -23.62 9.58
C GLU A 182 -8.33 -22.71 10.56
N ILE A 183 -8.77 -23.29 11.71
CA ILE A 183 -9.39 -22.56 12.82
C ILE A 183 -8.80 -23.09 14.12
N GLY A 184 -8.28 -22.20 14.95
CA GLY A 184 -7.70 -22.58 16.24
C GLY A 184 -7.32 -21.38 17.08
N ILE A 185 -6.91 -21.66 18.32
CA ILE A 185 -6.35 -20.64 19.22
C ILE A 185 -5.01 -20.19 18.63
N SER A 186 -4.87 -18.89 18.41
CA SER A 186 -3.63 -18.27 17.94
C SER A 186 -2.82 -17.62 19.04
N GLU A 187 -3.48 -17.13 20.10
CA GLU A 187 -2.83 -16.37 21.15
C GLU A 187 -3.67 -16.36 22.45
N PHE A 188 -3.01 -16.28 23.59
CA PHE A 188 -3.61 -15.94 24.87
C PHE A 188 -3.27 -14.47 25.17
N GLY A 189 -4.25 -13.59 24.95
CA GLY A 189 -4.11 -12.15 25.18
C GLY A 189 -4.33 -11.76 26.64
N ASP A 190 -4.11 -10.49 26.98
CA ASP A 190 -4.22 -9.97 28.34
C ASP A 190 -5.64 -10.17 28.93
N ASN A 191 -6.66 -10.12 28.11
CA ASN A 191 -8.07 -10.20 28.55
C ASN A 191 -8.89 -11.22 27.77
N SER A 192 -8.33 -11.87 26.75
CA SER A 192 -9.06 -12.76 25.83
C SER A 192 -8.24 -13.95 25.38
N VAL A 193 -8.93 -15.01 25.00
CA VAL A 193 -8.38 -16.09 24.18
C VAL A 193 -8.69 -15.75 22.72
N ARG A 194 -7.66 -15.63 21.90
CA ARG A 194 -7.79 -15.24 20.49
C ARG A 194 -7.86 -16.48 19.61
N ILE A 195 -8.93 -16.55 18.81
CA ILE A 195 -9.14 -17.61 17.82
C ILE A 195 -8.90 -17.02 16.44
N ALA A 196 -7.97 -17.61 15.70
CA ALA A 196 -7.75 -17.26 14.29
C ALA A 196 -8.48 -18.24 13.37
N ALA A 197 -9.00 -17.71 12.26
CA ALA A 197 -9.62 -18.50 11.22
C ALA A 197 -9.24 -17.93 9.86
N TYR A 198 -8.94 -18.81 8.88
CA TYR A 198 -8.46 -18.42 7.56
C TYR A 198 -9.45 -18.91 6.49
N ALA A 199 -10.32 -18.05 6.02
CA ALA A 199 -11.34 -18.40 5.03
C ALA A 199 -10.87 -18.08 3.60
N ARG A 200 -10.83 -19.08 2.73
CA ARG A 200 -10.56 -18.91 1.30
C ARG A 200 -11.84 -18.55 0.57
N VAL A 201 -11.81 -17.47 -0.23
CA VAL A 201 -12.95 -16.96 -0.99
C VAL A 201 -12.51 -16.49 -2.37
N LYS A 202 -13.45 -16.30 -3.29
CA LYS A 202 -13.16 -15.59 -4.55
C LYS A 202 -12.83 -14.13 -4.26
N SER A 203 -11.91 -13.55 -5.03
CA SER A 203 -11.45 -12.16 -4.83
C SER A 203 -12.59 -11.14 -4.87
N ASN A 204 -13.62 -11.36 -5.68
CA ASN A 204 -14.79 -10.48 -5.77
C ASN A 204 -15.68 -10.53 -4.53
N ASP A 205 -15.70 -11.66 -3.82
CA ASP A 205 -16.57 -11.86 -2.65
C ASP A 205 -15.87 -11.47 -1.33
N PHE A 206 -14.61 -11.01 -1.41
CA PHE A 206 -13.74 -10.82 -0.24
C PHE A 206 -14.37 -9.91 0.83
N LEU A 207 -14.82 -8.71 0.45
CA LEU A 207 -15.37 -7.74 1.40
C LEU A 207 -16.75 -8.17 1.89
N ASP A 208 -17.60 -8.67 1.01
CA ASP A 208 -18.97 -9.09 1.34
C ASP A 208 -18.95 -10.26 2.32
N VAL A 209 -18.08 -11.25 2.09
CA VAL A 209 -17.90 -12.37 3.03
C VAL A 209 -17.31 -11.89 4.35
N GLN A 210 -16.32 -11.00 4.30
CA GLN A 210 -15.70 -10.47 5.52
C GLN A 210 -16.74 -9.83 6.44
N TYR A 211 -17.61 -8.97 5.90
CA TYR A 211 -18.62 -8.28 6.70
C TYR A 211 -19.75 -9.21 7.14
N SER A 212 -20.24 -10.11 6.27
CA SER A 212 -21.31 -11.02 6.64
C SER A 212 -20.88 -12.00 7.73
N ILE A 213 -19.70 -12.61 7.60
CA ILE A 213 -19.19 -13.55 8.63
C ILE A 213 -18.99 -12.85 9.98
N MET A 214 -18.46 -11.60 10.01
CA MET A 214 -18.30 -10.86 11.26
C MET A 214 -19.66 -10.61 11.94
N SER A 215 -20.71 -10.29 11.18
CA SER A 215 -22.08 -10.14 11.70
C SER A 215 -22.63 -11.48 12.21
N ASP A 216 -22.54 -12.53 11.40
CA ASP A 216 -23.08 -13.86 11.76
C ASP A 216 -22.40 -14.42 13.01
N VAL A 217 -21.09 -14.18 13.16
CA VAL A 217 -20.35 -14.59 14.37
C VAL A 217 -20.81 -13.82 15.58
N LYS A 218 -21.02 -12.50 15.47
CA LYS A 218 -21.51 -11.70 16.60
C LYS A 218 -22.89 -12.20 17.07
N ASP A 219 -23.80 -12.41 16.14
CA ASP A 219 -25.15 -12.92 16.45
C ASP A 219 -25.11 -14.32 17.06
N ALA A 220 -24.25 -15.18 16.56
CA ALA A 220 -24.09 -16.52 17.10
C ALA A 220 -23.47 -16.50 18.49
N PHE A 221 -22.44 -15.71 18.73
CA PHE A 221 -21.81 -15.60 20.04
C PHE A 221 -22.80 -15.09 21.09
N ASP A 222 -23.60 -14.07 20.76
CA ASP A 222 -24.66 -13.58 21.64
C ASP A 222 -25.71 -14.68 21.93
N LYS A 223 -26.11 -15.42 20.91
CA LYS A 223 -27.10 -16.51 21.05
C LYS A 223 -26.62 -17.67 21.93
N TYR A 224 -25.35 -18.03 21.81
CA TYR A 224 -24.76 -19.17 22.55
C TYR A 224 -24.08 -18.75 23.85
N GLY A 225 -24.13 -17.47 24.23
CA GLY A 225 -23.58 -16.97 25.47
C GLY A 225 -22.04 -16.96 25.51
N ILE A 226 -21.40 -16.85 24.33
CA ILE A 226 -19.95 -16.67 24.24
C ILE A 226 -19.66 -15.17 24.39
N ASP A 227 -18.99 -14.82 25.48
CA ASP A 227 -18.68 -13.44 25.80
C ASP A 227 -17.45 -12.93 25.04
N ILE A 228 -17.59 -11.76 24.44
CA ILE A 228 -16.46 -10.98 23.88
C ILE A 228 -16.00 -10.06 25.00
N PRO A 229 -14.82 -10.31 25.60
CA PRO A 229 -14.46 -9.70 26.86
C PRO A 229 -14.13 -8.20 26.71
N TYR A 230 -14.65 -7.43 27.65
CA TYR A 230 -14.15 -6.08 27.89
C TYR A 230 -12.77 -6.13 28.59
N PRO A 231 -11.99 -5.04 28.60
CA PRO A 231 -10.76 -4.97 29.36
C PRO A 231 -11.01 -5.33 30.83
N GLN A 232 -10.32 -6.36 31.34
CA GLN A 232 -10.47 -6.87 32.70
C GLN A 232 -9.45 -6.22 33.65
N ARG A 233 -9.90 -5.84 34.85
CA ARG A 233 -9.01 -5.34 35.91
C ARG A 233 -9.34 -6.04 37.22
N VAL A 234 -8.33 -6.52 37.91
CA VAL A 234 -8.47 -7.03 39.29
C VAL A 234 -8.22 -5.86 40.23
N VAL A 235 -9.27 -5.45 40.95
CA VAL A 235 -9.19 -4.38 41.93
C VAL A 235 -9.19 -5.00 43.33
N TYR A 236 -8.14 -4.73 44.07
CA TYR A 236 -8.06 -5.11 45.49
C TYR A 236 -8.57 -3.93 46.33
N ILE A 237 -9.77 -4.07 46.90
CA ILE A 237 -10.33 -3.05 47.80
C ILE A 237 -9.89 -3.40 49.22
N GLN A 238 -9.12 -2.53 49.86
CA GLN A 238 -8.75 -2.63 51.25
C GLN A 238 -9.59 -1.66 52.06
N ASN A 239 -10.38 -2.17 52.99
CA ASN A 239 -11.09 -1.33 53.96
C ASN A 239 -10.13 -0.91 55.07
N VAL A 240 -9.82 0.37 55.13
CA VAL A 240 -9.05 0.99 56.24
C VAL A 240 -10.05 1.42 57.31
N ASP A 241 -9.85 0.98 58.56
CA ASP A 241 -10.62 1.48 59.70
C ASP A 241 -10.19 2.92 59.96
N THR A 242 -11.06 3.86 59.69
CA THR A 242 -10.78 5.30 59.82
C THR A 242 -10.55 5.74 61.28
N SER A 243 -10.87 4.92 62.27
CA SER A 243 -10.69 5.21 63.69
C SER A 243 -9.34 4.75 64.25
N THR A 244 -8.75 3.69 63.69
CA THR A 244 -7.50 3.08 64.14
C THR A 244 -6.36 3.14 63.14
N GLY A 245 -6.63 3.48 61.87
CA GLY A 245 -5.64 3.48 60.82
C GLY A 245 -5.16 2.08 60.40
N GLU A 246 -5.73 1.01 60.98
CA GLU A 246 -5.33 -0.37 60.69
C GLU A 246 -6.05 -0.91 59.44
N ILE A 247 -5.28 -1.59 58.60
CA ILE A 247 -5.80 -2.27 57.41
C ILE A 247 -6.41 -3.61 57.87
N LYS A 248 -7.74 -3.70 57.91
CA LYS A 248 -8.42 -4.98 58.09
C LYS A 248 -8.30 -5.83 56.84
N GLY A 249 -7.30 -6.70 56.81
CA GLY A 249 -7.12 -7.63 55.72
C GLY A 249 -8.25 -8.67 55.64
N THR A 250 -9.18 -8.46 54.73
CA THR A 250 -10.10 -9.52 54.30
C THR A 250 -9.72 -9.94 52.90
N LYS A 251 -9.07 -11.09 52.76
CA LYS A 251 -8.95 -11.78 51.46
C LYS A 251 -10.35 -12.26 51.06
N LYS A 252 -11.16 -11.39 50.46
CA LYS A 252 -12.32 -11.81 49.69
C LYS A 252 -11.88 -11.95 48.22
N LYS A 253 -12.01 -13.15 47.70
CA LYS A 253 -11.90 -13.46 46.30
C LYS A 253 -12.91 -12.57 45.57
N ALA A 254 -12.45 -11.55 44.86
CA ALA A 254 -13.31 -10.64 44.12
C ALA A 254 -13.96 -11.39 42.94
N THR A 255 -15.28 -11.47 42.96
CA THR A 255 -16.07 -11.86 41.81
C THR A 255 -15.96 -10.73 40.79
N ALA A 256 -15.64 -11.05 39.54
CA ALA A 256 -15.56 -10.07 38.46
C ALA A 256 -16.91 -9.36 38.34
N THR A 257 -16.93 -8.07 38.70
CA THR A 257 -18.09 -7.22 38.52
C THR A 257 -17.77 -6.27 37.35
N ASN A 258 -18.58 -6.32 36.31
CA ASN A 258 -18.51 -5.36 35.20
C ASN A 258 -18.84 -3.96 35.74
N VAL A 259 -17.84 -3.14 35.98
CA VAL A 259 -18.02 -1.73 36.31
C VAL A 259 -18.02 -0.95 34.98
N ALA A 260 -19.19 -0.56 34.50
CA ALA A 260 -19.33 0.43 33.48
C ALA A 260 -18.75 1.75 34.04
N LEU A 261 -17.77 2.33 33.38
CA LEU A 261 -17.27 3.67 33.69
C LEU A 261 -18.37 4.67 33.38
N ASP A 262 -18.87 5.34 34.42
CA ASP A 262 -19.77 6.49 34.29
C ASP A 262 -18.91 7.73 33.95
N ASP A 263 -19.03 8.21 32.71
CA ASP A 263 -18.31 9.39 32.17
C ASP A 263 -18.81 10.73 32.74
N SER A 264 -19.50 10.75 33.89
CA SER A 264 -20.15 11.95 34.44
C SER A 264 -19.29 12.76 35.43
N LEU A 265 -17.94 12.51 35.50
CA LEU A 265 -17.06 13.29 36.40
C LEU A 265 -15.96 14.11 35.65
N GLU A 266 -16.36 14.82 34.59
CA GLU A 266 -15.61 16.01 34.15
C GLU A 266 -16.58 17.17 33.88
N SER A 267 -16.73 17.97 34.89
CA SER A 267 -17.23 19.34 34.79
C SER A 267 -16.40 20.29 35.70
#